data_cda9a964fde7149afcbe8a7fb833ddee
#
_entry.id   cda9a964fde7149afcbe8a7fb833ddee
#
_cell.length_a   1.000
_cell.length_b   1.000
_cell.length_c   1.000
_cell.angle_alpha   90.00
_cell.angle_beta   90.00
_cell.angle_gamma   90.00
#
_symmetry.space_group_name_H-M   'P 1'
#
loop_
_entity.id
_entity.type
_entity.pdbx_description
1 polymer ?
#
loop_
_entity_poly.entity_id
_entity_poly.type
_entity_poly.pdbx_seq_one_letter_code
_entity_poly.pdbx_strand_id
1 'polypeptide(L)'
;YTKGTQYAIPQDKLALLSKFMRETYYATIRGQYMLFDVLGRGVSRPGVTKKIHTALFAKRMIELDPDHANEFKDIIARLDGKQPANHALTSKHTHYFRGDYTLHIRPTYAFDVRMASTRTARCEYGNGENLKTYFMSDGCTNIVVDGDEYAEIFPVWNWARIPGTTAPQLDEIPMAASDWQTPGTSTFAGGVSDSLYGASVYSYTDSYAEINTSAHKAW
;
A
#
# COMPACT_ATOMS: atom_id res chain seq x y z
N TYR A 1 6.01 -25.32 15.32
CA TYR A 1 6.16 -26.80 15.27
C TYR A 1 7.62 -27.24 15.42
N THR A 2 8.60 -26.47 14.94
CA THR A 2 10.02 -26.87 14.92
C THR A 2 10.85 -26.37 16.12
N LYS A 3 10.27 -25.55 17.01
CA LYS A 3 10.97 -25.02 18.18
C LYS A 3 11.53 -26.15 19.05
N GLY A 4 12.81 -26.06 19.39
CA GLY A 4 13.50 -27.08 20.20
C GLY A 4 13.97 -28.32 19.43
N THR A 5 13.85 -28.33 18.11
CA THR A 5 14.35 -29.40 17.23
C THR A 5 15.54 -28.90 16.39
N GLN A 6 16.24 -29.83 15.74
CA GLN A 6 17.29 -29.49 14.77
C GLN A 6 16.79 -28.68 13.55
N TYR A 7 15.50 -28.62 13.32
CA TYR A 7 14.84 -27.86 12.25
C TYR A 7 14.29 -26.50 12.74
N ALA A 8 14.62 -26.08 13.96
CA ALA A 8 14.21 -24.80 14.47
C ALA A 8 14.80 -23.66 13.63
N ILE A 9 14.01 -22.61 13.41
CA ILE A 9 14.50 -21.41 12.73
C ILE A 9 15.62 -20.81 13.58
N PRO A 10 16.81 -20.54 13.01
CA PRO A 10 17.89 -19.87 13.73
C PRO A 10 17.45 -18.53 14.29
N GLN A 11 18.00 -18.12 15.43
CA GLN A 11 17.57 -16.93 16.16
C GLN A 11 17.75 -15.63 15.33
N ASP A 12 18.82 -15.53 14.56
CA ASP A 12 19.05 -14.41 13.65
C ASP A 12 17.98 -14.31 12.56
N LYS A 13 17.52 -15.45 12.05
CA LYS A 13 16.43 -15.50 11.06
C LYS A 13 15.07 -15.22 11.67
N LEU A 14 14.86 -15.63 12.92
CA LEU A 14 13.65 -15.30 13.66
C LEU A 14 13.56 -13.79 13.94
N ALA A 15 14.67 -13.16 14.32
CA ALA A 15 14.74 -11.71 14.51
C ALA A 15 14.45 -10.95 13.20
N LEU A 16 14.98 -11.42 12.07
CA LEU A 16 14.69 -10.86 10.76
C LEU A 16 13.22 -11.00 10.39
N LEU A 17 12.63 -12.18 10.62
CA LEU A 17 11.19 -12.42 10.38
C LEU A 17 10.33 -11.51 11.25
N SER A 18 10.65 -11.36 12.53
CA SER A 18 9.95 -10.46 13.45
C SER A 18 9.98 -9.02 12.96
N LYS A 19 11.17 -8.52 12.59
CA LYS A 19 11.32 -7.18 12.03
C LYS A 19 10.48 -7.02 10.76
N PHE A 20 10.56 -7.96 9.84
CA PHE A 20 9.78 -7.93 8.60
C PHE A 20 8.27 -7.86 8.88
N MET A 21 7.77 -8.67 9.81
CA MET A 21 6.35 -8.66 10.17
C MET A 21 5.92 -7.33 10.80
N ARG A 22 6.69 -6.78 11.73
CA ARG A 22 6.39 -5.49 12.38
C ARG A 22 6.36 -4.36 11.34
N GLU A 23 7.36 -4.29 10.49
CA GLU A 23 7.41 -3.30 9.40
C GLU A 23 6.27 -3.48 8.39
N THR A 24 5.88 -4.72 8.10
CA THR A 24 4.76 -5.00 7.20
C THR A 24 3.44 -4.52 7.82
N TYR A 25 3.15 -4.86 9.07
CA TYR A 25 1.96 -4.36 9.75
C TYR A 25 1.93 -2.83 9.80
N TYR A 26 3.07 -2.22 10.08
CA TYR A 26 3.21 -0.77 10.13
C TYR A 26 2.92 -0.12 8.77
N ALA A 27 3.45 -0.68 7.70
CA ALA A 27 3.40 -0.12 6.36
C ALA A 27 2.11 -0.41 5.59
N THR A 28 1.34 -1.44 5.99
CA THR A 28 0.22 -1.92 5.17
C THR A 28 -1.13 -1.91 5.85
N ILE A 29 -1.19 -1.64 7.16
CA ILE A 29 -2.44 -1.76 7.92
C ILE A 29 -2.71 -0.51 8.73
N ARG A 30 -3.97 -0.03 8.66
CA ARG A 30 -4.51 1.01 9.52
C ARG A 30 -5.75 0.48 10.23
N GLY A 31 -5.76 0.51 11.56
CA GLY A 31 -6.83 -0.12 12.32
C GLY A 31 -7.03 -1.58 11.94
N GLN A 32 -8.20 -1.91 11.45
CA GLN A 32 -8.58 -3.25 11.00
C GLN A 32 -8.44 -3.46 9.48
N TYR A 33 -8.00 -2.47 8.73
CA TYR A 33 -8.01 -2.50 7.27
C TYR A 33 -6.60 -2.45 6.68
N MET A 34 -6.41 -3.11 5.56
CA MET A 34 -5.24 -2.87 4.73
C MET A 34 -5.36 -1.49 4.06
N LEU A 35 -4.25 -0.78 3.96
CA LEU A 35 -4.17 0.46 3.19
C LEU A 35 -4.57 0.19 1.74
N PHE A 36 -5.32 1.14 1.17
CA PHE A 36 -5.95 0.96 -0.14
C PHE A 36 -4.94 0.65 -1.25
N ASP A 37 -3.87 1.43 -1.35
CA ASP A 37 -2.88 1.29 -2.42
C ASP A 37 -1.98 0.04 -2.33
N VAL A 38 -2.02 -0.69 -1.22
CA VAL A 38 -1.26 -1.95 -1.08
C VAL A 38 -2.10 -3.20 -1.35
N LEU A 39 -3.36 -3.04 -1.75
CA LEU A 39 -4.27 -4.18 -2.00
C LEU A 39 -3.97 -4.97 -3.28
N GLY A 40 -3.08 -4.47 -4.15
CA GLY A 40 -2.81 -5.09 -5.44
C GLY A 40 -4.07 -5.17 -6.32
N ARG A 41 -4.23 -6.25 -7.06
CA ARG A 41 -5.36 -6.40 -8.00
C ARG A 41 -6.74 -6.49 -7.34
N GLY A 42 -6.79 -6.71 -6.03
CA GLY A 42 -8.07 -6.75 -5.29
C GLY A 42 -8.72 -5.38 -5.09
N VAL A 43 -8.09 -4.29 -5.45
CA VAL A 43 -8.53 -2.92 -5.16
C VAL A 43 -9.81 -2.53 -5.90
N SER A 44 -10.01 -3.00 -7.11
CA SER A 44 -11.16 -2.63 -7.93
C SER A 44 -11.99 -3.84 -8.35
N ARG A 45 -12.75 -4.38 -7.43
CA ARG A 45 -13.80 -5.36 -7.68
C ARG A 45 -14.95 -5.19 -6.70
N PRO A 46 -16.17 -5.62 -7.06
CA PRO A 46 -17.32 -5.53 -6.16
C PRO A 46 -17.12 -6.30 -4.85
N GLY A 47 -17.69 -5.80 -3.78
CA GLY A 47 -17.76 -6.50 -2.50
C GLY A 47 -16.42 -6.71 -1.80
N VAL A 48 -15.41 -5.90 -2.12
CA VAL A 48 -14.10 -6.00 -1.50
C VAL A 48 -13.94 -4.96 -0.41
N THR A 49 -14.00 -5.44 0.83
CA THR A 49 -13.51 -4.73 2.01
C THR A 49 -12.34 -5.51 2.57
N LYS A 50 -11.14 -4.97 2.53
CA LYS A 50 -9.93 -5.66 2.98
C LYS A 50 -9.71 -5.49 4.48
N LYS A 51 -10.71 -5.90 5.23
CA LYS A 51 -10.62 -6.00 6.68
C LYS A 51 -9.75 -7.20 7.07
N ILE A 52 -8.84 -6.98 8.00
CA ILE A 52 -8.03 -8.04 8.56
C ILE A 52 -8.79 -8.70 9.71
N HIS A 53 -9.16 -9.96 9.53
CA HIS A 53 -9.99 -10.68 10.48
C HIS A 53 -9.20 -11.46 11.53
N THR A 54 -7.88 -11.53 11.42
CA THR A 54 -7.08 -12.34 12.34
C THR A 54 -5.75 -11.68 12.66
N ALA A 55 -5.40 -11.73 13.93
CA ALA A 55 -4.10 -11.34 14.45
C ALA A 55 -3.22 -12.58 14.76
N LEU A 56 -3.51 -13.73 14.15
CA LEU A 56 -2.87 -15.01 14.51
C LEU A 56 -1.34 -14.93 14.45
N PHE A 57 -0.79 -14.36 13.40
CA PHE A 57 0.67 -14.25 13.25
C PHE A 57 1.28 -13.34 14.32
N ALA A 58 0.67 -12.17 14.59
CA ALA A 58 1.12 -11.27 15.65
C ALA A 58 1.06 -11.96 17.03
N LYS A 59 0.00 -12.72 17.33
CA LYS A 59 -0.11 -13.49 18.56
C LYS A 59 1.00 -14.54 18.71
N ARG A 60 1.37 -15.22 17.62
CA ARG A 60 2.48 -16.18 17.63
C ARG A 60 3.83 -15.52 17.86
N MET A 61 4.02 -14.32 17.33
CA MET A 61 5.28 -13.60 17.50
C MET A 61 5.53 -13.14 18.92
N ILE A 62 4.52 -12.90 19.75
CA ILE A 62 4.69 -12.59 21.18
C ILE A 62 5.48 -13.71 21.91
N GLU A 63 5.22 -14.98 21.55
CA GLU A 63 5.90 -16.13 22.15
C GLU A 63 7.30 -16.36 21.54
N LEU A 64 7.48 -16.02 20.28
CA LEU A 64 8.71 -16.29 19.53
C LEU A 64 9.74 -15.16 19.65
N ASP A 65 9.28 -13.94 19.84
CA ASP A 65 10.10 -12.74 19.99
C ASP A 65 9.60 -11.90 21.18
N PRO A 66 9.88 -12.32 22.41
CA PRO A 66 9.42 -11.64 23.61
C PRO A 66 9.99 -10.22 23.77
N ASP A 67 11.14 -9.92 23.17
CA ASP A 67 11.75 -8.59 23.22
C ASP A 67 10.89 -7.52 22.52
N HIS A 68 10.10 -7.93 21.53
CA HIS A 68 9.18 -7.06 20.80
C HIS A 68 7.70 -7.38 21.10
N ALA A 69 7.43 -8.10 22.17
CA ALA A 69 6.07 -8.52 22.53
C ALA A 69 5.07 -7.35 22.64
N ASN A 70 5.52 -6.21 23.15
CA ASN A 70 4.66 -5.03 23.32
C ASN A 70 4.24 -4.43 21.97
N GLU A 71 5.14 -4.38 20.98
CA GLU A 71 4.79 -3.94 19.62
C GLU A 71 3.72 -4.86 19.00
N PHE A 72 3.86 -6.19 19.18
CA PHE A 72 2.85 -7.14 18.70
C PHE A 72 1.51 -7.03 19.46
N LYS A 73 1.51 -6.71 20.75
CA LYS A 73 0.28 -6.44 21.52
C LYS A 73 -0.42 -5.18 21.01
N ASP A 74 0.32 -4.12 20.68
CA ASP A 74 -0.25 -2.90 20.08
C ASP A 74 -0.85 -3.16 18.71
N ILE A 75 -0.18 -3.96 17.87
CA ILE A 75 -0.72 -4.42 16.58
C ILE A 75 -2.03 -5.19 16.79
N ILE A 76 -2.07 -6.12 17.73
CA ILE A 76 -3.27 -6.91 18.04
C ILE A 76 -4.40 -6.01 18.53
N ALA A 77 -4.12 -5.05 19.40
CA ALA A 77 -5.10 -4.14 19.94
C ALA A 77 -5.77 -3.26 18.87
N ARG A 78 -4.99 -2.82 17.86
CA ARG A 78 -5.54 -2.13 16.69
C ARG A 78 -6.39 -3.07 15.81
N LEU A 79 -5.88 -4.26 15.52
CA LEU A 79 -6.59 -5.24 14.68
C LEU A 79 -7.88 -5.77 15.33
N ASP A 80 -7.91 -5.87 16.64
CA ASP A 80 -9.11 -6.28 17.38
C ASP A 80 -10.12 -5.12 17.58
N GLY A 81 -9.76 -3.90 17.17
CA GLY A 81 -10.59 -2.71 17.39
C GLY A 81 -10.71 -2.26 18.83
N LYS A 82 -9.84 -2.75 19.71
CA LYS A 82 -9.83 -2.38 21.14
C LYS A 82 -9.14 -1.05 21.41
N GLN A 83 -8.36 -0.60 20.45
CA GLN A 83 -7.67 0.68 20.46
C GLN A 83 -7.94 1.44 19.16
N PRO A 84 -7.78 2.76 19.15
CA PRO A 84 -7.88 3.55 17.93
C PRO A 84 -6.97 3.03 16.82
N ALA A 85 -7.32 3.28 15.58
CA ALA A 85 -6.61 2.82 14.39
C ALA A 85 -5.12 3.23 14.38
N ASN A 86 -4.81 4.35 15.04
CA ASN A 86 -3.48 4.94 15.13
C ASN A 86 -2.76 4.64 16.45
N HIS A 87 -3.31 3.83 17.34
CA HIS A 87 -2.71 3.53 18.64
C HIS A 87 -1.28 3.06 18.51
N ALA A 88 -0.37 3.66 19.27
CA ALA A 88 1.06 3.37 19.32
C ALA A 88 1.81 3.50 17.97
N LEU A 89 1.22 4.14 16.95
CA LEU A 89 1.93 4.47 15.73
C LEU A 89 2.77 5.73 15.91
N THR A 90 4.01 5.66 15.46
CA THR A 90 4.96 6.78 15.47
C THR A 90 5.06 7.42 14.09
N SER A 91 5.55 8.66 14.04
CA SER A 91 5.81 9.33 12.78
C SER A 91 6.90 8.60 11.99
N LYS A 92 6.63 8.36 10.70
CA LYS A 92 7.59 7.77 9.79
C LYS A 92 7.32 8.22 8.36
N HIS A 93 8.37 8.44 7.60
CA HIS A 93 8.30 8.63 6.16
C HIS A 93 9.18 7.58 5.47
N THR A 94 8.66 6.93 4.44
CA THR A 94 9.39 5.91 3.70
C THR A 94 9.07 6.02 2.21
N HIS A 95 10.11 6.06 1.39
CA HIS A 95 9.99 5.87 -0.05
C HIS A 95 10.43 4.44 -0.40
N TYR A 96 9.51 3.66 -0.93
CA TYR A 96 9.73 2.27 -1.37
C TYR A 96 10.14 2.27 -2.84
N PHE A 97 11.41 2.49 -3.11
CA PHE A 97 11.96 2.68 -4.45
C PHE A 97 11.73 1.49 -5.41
N ARG A 98 11.54 0.28 -4.89
CA ARG A 98 11.22 -0.91 -5.71
C ARG A 98 9.77 -1.00 -6.13
N GLY A 99 8.90 -0.24 -5.48
CA GLY A 99 7.47 -0.21 -5.75
C GLY A 99 6.98 1.14 -6.26
N ASP A 100 7.87 2.11 -6.44
CA ASP A 100 7.54 3.50 -6.77
C ASP A 100 6.41 4.05 -5.86
N TYR A 101 6.51 3.73 -4.56
CA TYR A 101 5.49 4.02 -3.56
C TYR A 101 6.06 4.82 -2.41
N THR A 102 5.34 5.85 -1.97
CA THR A 102 5.71 6.64 -0.80
C THR A 102 4.61 6.55 0.24
N LEU A 103 5.03 6.37 1.49
CA LEU A 103 4.14 6.33 2.64
C LEU A 103 4.65 7.29 3.71
N HIS A 104 3.78 8.21 4.12
CA HIS A 104 4.00 9.17 5.18
C HIS A 104 3.02 8.92 6.31
N ILE A 105 3.51 8.48 7.47
CA ILE A 105 2.70 8.16 8.64
C ILE A 105 2.89 9.21 9.70
N ARG A 106 1.78 9.64 10.28
CA ARG A 106 1.68 10.46 11.48
C ARG A 106 0.76 9.78 12.50
N PRO A 107 0.83 10.15 13.78
CA PRO A 107 -0.06 9.56 14.80
C PRO A 107 -1.55 9.69 14.49
N THR A 108 -1.94 10.64 13.66
CA THR A 108 -3.34 10.93 13.35
C THR A 108 -3.77 10.55 11.94
N TYR A 109 -2.84 10.29 11.02
CA TYR A 109 -3.15 9.94 9.63
C TYR A 109 -1.99 9.21 8.93
N ALA A 110 -2.28 8.59 7.83
CA ALA A 110 -1.32 8.21 6.82
C ALA A 110 -1.65 8.94 5.51
N PHE A 111 -0.60 9.34 4.78
CA PHE A 111 -0.70 9.84 3.42
C PHE A 111 0.19 8.97 2.55
N ASP A 112 -0.31 8.54 1.41
CA ASP A 112 0.48 7.77 0.47
C ASP A 112 0.36 8.26 -0.97
N VAL A 113 1.36 7.88 -1.76
CA VAL A 113 1.41 8.16 -3.20
C VAL A 113 1.85 6.92 -3.92
N ARG A 114 1.07 6.48 -4.91
CA ARG A 114 1.42 5.40 -5.80
C ARG A 114 1.80 5.92 -7.17
N MET A 115 2.99 5.52 -7.63
CA MET A 115 3.55 5.90 -8.91
C MET A 115 3.88 4.63 -9.71
N ALA A 116 4.19 4.78 -10.99
CA ALA A 116 4.78 3.73 -11.81
C ALA A 116 5.83 4.31 -12.75
N SER A 117 6.91 3.59 -12.93
CA SER A 117 7.97 3.96 -13.84
C SER A 117 8.31 2.80 -14.77
N THR A 118 9.33 2.97 -15.62
CA THR A 118 9.85 1.87 -16.45
C THR A 118 10.37 0.67 -15.65
N ARG A 119 10.45 0.76 -14.30
CA ARG A 119 10.89 -0.32 -13.40
C ARG A 119 9.72 -1.10 -12.80
N THR A 120 8.51 -0.53 -12.79
CA THR A 120 7.36 -1.11 -12.09
C THR A 120 6.16 -1.24 -13.02
N ALA A 121 5.39 -2.31 -12.87
CA ALA A 121 4.12 -2.43 -13.56
C ALA A 121 3.09 -1.42 -13.00
N ARG A 122 2.25 -0.89 -13.87
CA ARG A 122 1.19 0.07 -13.49
C ARG A 122 0.16 -0.58 -12.56
N CYS A 123 -0.21 -1.81 -12.86
CA CYS A 123 -1.17 -2.55 -12.06
C CYS A 123 -0.97 -4.06 -12.23
N GLU A 124 -1.61 -4.82 -11.37
CA GLU A 124 -1.79 -6.25 -11.53
C GLU A 124 -3.20 -6.52 -12.12
N TYR A 125 -3.28 -7.40 -13.10
CA TYR A 125 -4.53 -7.77 -13.77
C TYR A 125 -4.75 -9.28 -13.75
N GLY A 126 -6.00 -9.73 -13.73
CA GLY A 126 -6.37 -11.12 -13.92
C GLY A 126 -7.44 -11.62 -12.95
N ASN A 127 -7.96 -12.82 -13.22
CA ASN A 127 -8.97 -13.52 -12.41
C ASN A 127 -10.25 -12.71 -12.10
N GLY A 128 -10.66 -11.81 -13.01
CA GLY A 128 -11.80 -10.92 -12.78
C GLY A 128 -11.56 -9.85 -11.73
N GLU A 129 -10.32 -9.62 -11.37
CA GLU A 129 -9.88 -8.57 -10.45
C GLU A 129 -9.23 -7.42 -11.21
N ASN A 130 -9.07 -6.28 -10.53
CA ASN A 130 -8.49 -5.05 -11.09
C ASN A 130 -9.22 -4.53 -12.34
N LEU A 131 -10.52 -4.36 -12.22
CA LEU A 131 -11.37 -4.06 -13.38
C LEU A 131 -11.32 -2.58 -13.82
N LYS A 132 -10.82 -1.67 -12.96
CA LYS A 132 -10.96 -0.22 -13.17
C LYS A 132 -9.72 0.61 -12.82
N THR A 133 -8.59 0.01 -12.47
CA THR A 133 -7.46 0.73 -11.87
C THR A 133 -6.38 1.16 -12.86
N TYR A 134 -6.71 1.37 -14.12
CA TYR A 134 -5.72 1.78 -15.13
C TYR A 134 -4.87 2.98 -14.67
N PHE A 135 -5.50 4.01 -14.13
CA PHE A 135 -4.82 5.23 -13.71
C PHE A 135 -4.30 5.22 -12.27
N MET A 136 -4.50 4.14 -11.51
CA MET A 136 -4.13 4.13 -10.08
C MET A 136 -2.65 4.33 -9.78
N SER A 137 -1.77 4.00 -10.69
CA SER A 137 -0.33 4.20 -10.50
C SER A 137 0.20 5.48 -11.13
N ASP A 138 -0.67 6.40 -11.48
CA ASP A 138 -0.31 7.64 -12.15
C ASP A 138 -0.20 8.83 -11.16
N GLY A 139 0.22 8.52 -9.94
CA GLY A 139 0.34 9.47 -8.83
C GLY A 139 -0.93 9.51 -7.96
N CYS A 140 -1.67 8.39 -7.85
CA CYS A 140 -2.79 8.31 -6.92
C CYS A 140 -2.33 8.66 -5.51
N THR A 141 -3.14 9.47 -4.83
CA THR A 141 -2.88 9.91 -3.46
C THR A 141 -4.04 9.52 -2.57
N ASN A 142 -3.72 8.99 -1.39
CA ASN A 142 -4.71 8.64 -0.40
C ASN A 142 -4.37 9.26 0.96
N ILE A 143 -5.42 9.58 1.71
CA ILE A 143 -5.34 9.99 3.12
C ILE A 143 -6.17 9.00 3.92
N VAL A 144 -5.55 8.40 4.92
CA VAL A 144 -6.17 7.36 5.75
C VAL A 144 -6.05 7.74 7.22
N VAL A 145 -7.15 7.77 7.93
CA VAL A 145 -7.25 8.05 9.37
C VAL A 145 -7.61 6.79 10.12
N ASP A 146 -8.72 6.17 9.79
CA ASP A 146 -9.28 5.00 10.48
C ASP A 146 -9.07 3.69 9.72
N GLY A 147 -8.84 3.75 8.42
CA GLY A 147 -8.52 2.61 7.56
C GLY A 147 -9.67 2.15 6.66
N ASP A 148 -10.89 2.61 6.89
CA ASP A 148 -12.08 2.24 6.12
C ASP A 148 -12.54 3.29 5.10
N GLU A 149 -11.78 4.38 4.93
CA GLU A 149 -12.12 5.49 4.03
C GLU A 149 -12.35 5.06 2.59
N TYR A 150 -11.68 3.99 2.17
CA TYR A 150 -11.78 3.44 0.80
C TYR A 150 -12.54 2.12 0.75
N ALA A 151 -13.27 1.77 1.82
CA ALA A 151 -14.12 0.60 1.82
C ALA A 151 -15.29 0.81 0.86
N GLU A 152 -15.59 -0.23 0.06
CA GLU A 152 -16.72 -0.27 -0.89
C GLU A 152 -16.74 0.88 -1.92
N ILE A 153 -15.60 1.47 -2.26
CA ILE A 153 -15.53 2.56 -3.26
C ILE A 153 -15.72 2.10 -4.70
N PHE A 154 -15.64 0.80 -4.98
CA PHE A 154 -15.70 0.27 -6.34
C PHE A 154 -16.89 0.78 -7.17
N PRO A 155 -18.13 0.80 -6.65
CA PRO A 155 -19.28 1.31 -7.41
C PRO A 155 -19.39 2.83 -7.42
N VAL A 156 -18.67 3.53 -6.54
CA VAL A 156 -18.89 4.97 -6.26
C VAL A 156 -17.89 5.85 -6.97
N TRP A 157 -16.61 5.43 -7.00
CA TRP A 157 -15.54 6.27 -7.56
C TRP A 157 -15.68 6.47 -9.07
N ASN A 158 -15.38 7.68 -9.51
CA ASN A 158 -15.06 7.94 -10.90
C ASN A 158 -13.62 7.51 -11.18
N TRP A 159 -13.45 6.29 -11.66
CA TRP A 159 -12.14 5.68 -11.90
C TRP A 159 -11.34 6.32 -13.04
N ALA A 160 -11.94 7.20 -13.82
CA ALA A 160 -11.24 8.06 -14.78
C ALA A 160 -10.66 9.34 -14.14
N ARG A 161 -10.98 9.60 -12.86
CA ARG A 161 -10.60 10.85 -12.15
C ARG A 161 -10.20 10.54 -10.71
N ILE A 162 -9.22 9.65 -10.55
CA ILE A 162 -8.71 9.25 -9.23
C ILE A 162 -7.90 10.42 -8.62
N PRO A 163 -8.04 10.69 -7.32
CA PRO A 163 -7.29 11.76 -6.66
C PRO A 163 -5.77 11.66 -6.89
N GLY A 164 -5.12 12.77 -7.20
CA GLY A 164 -3.67 12.85 -7.43
C GLY A 164 -3.22 12.44 -8.84
N THR A 165 -4.06 11.77 -9.63
CA THR A 165 -3.69 11.32 -10.97
C THR A 165 -3.78 12.45 -12.01
N THR A 166 -3.06 12.29 -13.11
CA THR A 166 -3.21 13.10 -14.34
C THR A 166 -3.65 12.15 -15.44
N ALA A 167 -4.89 12.30 -15.87
CA ALA A 167 -5.48 11.42 -16.86
C ALA A 167 -6.16 12.24 -17.97
N PRO A 168 -6.24 11.73 -19.21
CA PRO A 168 -7.03 12.36 -20.24
C PRO A 168 -8.51 12.41 -19.82
N GLN A 169 -9.22 13.42 -20.29
CA GLN A 169 -10.66 13.55 -20.06
C GLN A 169 -11.40 12.54 -20.96
N LEU A 170 -11.69 11.40 -20.38
CA LEU A 170 -12.42 10.31 -21.05
C LEU A 170 -13.78 10.11 -20.37
N ASP A 171 -14.78 9.70 -21.16
CA ASP A 171 -16.09 9.34 -20.63
C ASP A 171 -16.06 7.98 -19.92
N GLU A 172 -15.18 7.08 -20.40
CA GLU A 172 -15.01 5.74 -19.85
C GLU A 172 -13.54 5.46 -19.56
N ILE A 173 -13.30 4.61 -18.57
CA ILE A 173 -11.96 4.09 -18.29
C ILE A 173 -11.56 3.04 -19.33
N PRO A 174 -10.26 2.82 -19.55
CA PRO A 174 -9.79 1.70 -20.35
C PRO A 174 -10.34 0.38 -19.82
N MET A 175 -10.75 -0.50 -20.75
CA MET A 175 -11.14 -1.86 -20.38
C MET A 175 -9.95 -2.64 -19.85
N ALA A 176 -10.18 -3.40 -18.79
CA ALA A 176 -9.16 -4.24 -18.19
C ALA A 176 -8.58 -5.22 -19.21
N ALA A 177 -7.28 -5.20 -19.38
CA ALA A 177 -6.53 -6.00 -20.34
C ALA A 177 -5.16 -6.41 -19.79
N SER A 178 -4.59 -7.48 -20.36
CA SER A 178 -3.31 -8.04 -19.88
C SER A 178 -2.11 -7.10 -20.08
N ASP A 179 -2.18 -6.21 -21.06
CA ASP A 179 -1.16 -5.19 -21.33
C ASP A 179 -1.05 -4.14 -20.21
N TRP A 180 -2.03 -4.03 -19.34
CA TRP A 180 -1.94 -3.19 -18.13
C TRP A 180 -0.81 -3.60 -17.18
N GLN A 181 -0.38 -4.85 -17.24
CA GLN A 181 0.73 -5.37 -16.43
C GLN A 181 2.11 -5.00 -16.97
N THR A 182 2.18 -4.20 -18.02
CA THR A 182 3.45 -3.70 -18.54
C THR A 182 4.03 -2.61 -17.62
N PRO A 183 5.34 -2.39 -17.65
CA PRO A 183 5.94 -1.24 -16.98
C PRO A 183 5.34 0.08 -17.46
N GLY A 184 5.34 1.06 -16.57
CA GLY A 184 4.99 2.43 -16.92
C GLY A 184 5.98 3.03 -17.94
N THR A 185 5.62 4.16 -18.52
CA THR A 185 6.46 4.89 -19.49
C THR A 185 7.31 5.98 -18.84
N SER A 186 7.01 6.36 -17.62
CA SER A 186 7.73 7.40 -16.88
C SER A 186 9.16 6.99 -16.57
N THR A 187 10.10 7.82 -16.94
CA THR A 187 11.53 7.56 -16.73
C THR A 187 12.01 7.90 -15.33
N PHE A 188 11.24 8.69 -14.57
CA PHE A 188 11.58 9.09 -13.22
C PHE A 188 10.37 9.02 -12.29
N ALA A 189 10.48 8.15 -11.29
CA ALA A 189 9.71 8.15 -10.08
C ALA A 189 10.68 7.93 -8.92
N GLY A 190 10.67 8.78 -7.90
CA GLY A 190 11.64 8.67 -6.83
C GLY A 190 11.30 9.53 -5.64
N GLY A 191 12.09 9.40 -4.59
CA GLY A 191 11.94 10.18 -3.38
C GLY A 191 13.17 10.15 -2.49
N VAL A 192 13.18 11.05 -1.54
CA VAL A 192 14.17 11.11 -0.48
C VAL A 192 13.45 11.07 0.87
N SER A 193 14.11 10.53 1.88
CA SER A 193 13.56 10.45 3.23
C SER A 193 14.67 10.53 4.27
N ASP A 194 14.42 11.30 5.34
CA ASP A 194 15.22 11.27 6.56
C ASP A 194 14.61 10.36 7.66
N SER A 195 13.64 9.55 7.27
CA SER A 195 12.78 8.69 8.10
C SER A 195 11.61 9.38 8.79
N LEU A 196 11.62 10.68 8.97
CA LEU A 196 10.49 11.47 9.49
C LEU A 196 9.79 12.29 8.42
N TYR A 197 10.58 12.89 7.55
CA TYR A 197 10.14 13.72 6.45
C TYR A 197 10.71 13.19 5.13
N GLY A 198 10.17 13.67 4.05
CA GLY A 198 10.67 13.35 2.74
C GLY A 198 9.97 14.12 1.65
N ALA A 199 10.42 13.91 0.45
CA ALA A 199 9.79 14.42 -0.76
C ALA A 199 9.77 13.31 -1.80
N SER A 200 8.71 13.25 -2.59
CA SER A 200 8.59 12.37 -3.75
C SER A 200 8.38 13.18 -5.00
N VAL A 201 9.02 12.76 -6.07
CA VAL A 201 8.91 13.43 -7.38
C VAL A 201 8.59 12.39 -8.45
N TYR A 202 7.67 12.74 -9.32
CA TYR A 202 7.19 11.89 -10.39
C TYR A 202 7.14 12.66 -11.72
N SER A 203 7.97 12.28 -12.67
CA SER A 203 7.89 12.75 -14.05
C SER A 203 6.98 11.81 -14.83
N TYR A 204 5.68 12.03 -14.63
CA TYR A 204 4.64 11.21 -15.24
C TYR A 204 4.56 11.42 -16.74
N THR A 205 4.47 10.32 -17.48
CA THR A 205 4.12 10.31 -18.89
C THR A 205 3.21 9.12 -19.19
N ASP A 206 2.26 9.31 -20.06
CA ASP A 206 1.41 8.23 -20.60
C ASP A 206 0.89 8.59 -21.98
N SER A 207 0.53 7.58 -22.75
CA SER A 207 -0.18 7.72 -24.02
C SER A 207 -1.32 6.72 -24.03
N TYR A 208 -2.55 7.22 -24.04
CA TYR A 208 -3.74 6.43 -24.10
C TYR A 208 -4.75 7.05 -25.07
N ALA A 209 -5.36 6.24 -25.94
CA ALA A 209 -6.33 6.68 -26.95
C ALA A 209 -5.78 7.86 -27.80
N GLU A 210 -4.51 7.76 -28.21
CA GLU A 210 -3.79 8.79 -29.00
C GLU A 210 -3.61 10.14 -28.25
N ILE A 211 -3.93 10.20 -26.98
CA ILE A 211 -3.74 11.38 -26.12
C ILE A 211 -2.45 11.19 -25.31
N ASN A 212 -1.46 12.03 -25.58
CA ASN A 212 -0.24 12.08 -24.79
C ASN A 212 -0.45 12.97 -23.57
N THR A 213 -0.22 12.44 -22.40
CA THR A 213 -0.31 13.15 -21.12
C THR A 213 1.05 13.21 -20.44
N SER A 214 1.39 14.36 -19.86
CA SER A 214 2.60 14.49 -19.04
C SER A 214 2.37 15.43 -17.87
N ALA A 215 3.06 15.19 -16.77
CA ALA A 215 3.06 16.06 -15.61
C ALA A 215 4.35 15.91 -14.79
N HIS A 216 4.76 16.99 -14.15
CA HIS A 216 5.75 16.91 -13.06
C HIS A 216 5.03 17.11 -11.74
N LYS A 217 5.12 16.11 -10.87
CA LYS A 217 4.43 16.08 -9.57
C LYS A 217 5.46 16.01 -8.46
N ALA A 218 5.18 16.69 -7.36
CA ALA A 218 5.99 16.64 -6.14
C ALA A 218 5.06 16.64 -4.91
N TRP A 219 5.42 15.87 -3.89
CA TRP A 219 4.72 15.74 -2.63
C TRP A 219 5.67 15.85 -1.45
#